data_8fa1f3b70781553073b9f02c8817e126
#
_entry.id   8fa1f3b70781553073b9f02c8817e126
#
_cell.length_a   1.000
_cell.length_b   1.000
_cell.length_c   1.000
_cell.angle_alpha   90.00
_cell.angle_beta   90.00
_cell.angle_gamma   90.00
#
_symmetry.space_group_name_H-M   'P 1'
#
loop_
_entity.id
_entity.type
_entity.pdbx_description
1 polymer ?
#
loop_
_entity_poly.entity_id
_entity_poly.type
_entity_poly.pdbx_seq_one_letter_code
_entity_poly.pdbx_strand_id
1 'polypeptide(L)'
;MDTTFSKEDLEFQQEVRTFIKENYPQWLRDAIKEKTRTGQEYTKEEVTAWHKILGKHKGWSVPGWSTEYGGPGFTATQKYIFQEEMAKQDTLMVAPFGPVMCAPVIMTFGSAEQKEKFLPRILSGEDFWCQGYSEPNAGSDLASLKTEAVLSEDGKHYIVNGQKTWTTMAQHADWIFCLVRTDKTCEKPQQGISFLLIDMKSPGIEVRPIYLTDGTHEVNETWFTDVKVPVENLVGQENMGWTYAKFLLAHERSGIAQVGRSKRAIQRIKDIARIEQAYGDKLINDPAFARKIAEVELELSALEYTELRSLAKEAQGK
;
A
#
# COMPACT_ATOMS: atom_id res chain seq x y z
N MET A 1 -1.27 -6.17 -30.46
CA MET A 1 -1.22 -5.17 -29.38
C MET A 1 -0.03 -4.29 -29.67
N ASP A 2 -0.23 -3.00 -29.90
CA ASP A 2 0.86 -2.05 -30.05
C ASP A 2 1.39 -1.70 -28.65
N THR A 3 2.66 -1.93 -28.42
CA THR A 3 3.34 -1.65 -27.14
C THR A 3 4.26 -0.43 -27.23
N THR A 4 4.16 0.31 -28.33
CA THR A 4 4.96 1.52 -28.57
C THR A 4 4.36 2.69 -27.80
N PHE A 5 5.17 3.37 -27.00
CA PHE A 5 4.73 4.58 -26.30
C PHE A 5 4.56 5.73 -27.29
N SER A 6 3.55 6.55 -27.07
CA SER A 6 3.35 7.80 -27.80
C SER A 6 4.48 8.79 -27.48
N LYS A 7 4.57 9.87 -28.26
CA LYS A 7 5.54 10.93 -27.98
C LYS A 7 5.30 11.56 -26.61
N GLU A 8 4.04 11.79 -26.26
CA GLU A 8 3.61 12.33 -24.98
C GLU A 8 3.99 11.39 -23.82
N ASP A 9 3.83 10.08 -24.01
CA ASP A 9 4.23 9.07 -23.00
C ASP A 9 5.74 9.04 -22.79
N LEU A 10 6.54 9.21 -23.85
CA LEU A 10 7.99 9.29 -23.76
C LEU A 10 8.47 10.60 -23.09
N GLU A 11 7.81 11.71 -23.35
CA GLU A 11 8.05 12.98 -22.67
C GLU A 11 7.73 12.87 -21.19
N PHE A 12 6.58 12.26 -20.84
CA PHE A 12 6.19 11.97 -19.47
C PHE A 12 7.20 11.04 -18.78
N GLN A 13 7.65 9.99 -19.45
CA GLN A 13 8.69 9.10 -18.92
C GLN A 13 9.97 9.86 -18.55
N GLN A 14 10.38 10.78 -19.41
CA GLN A 14 11.56 11.60 -19.16
C GLN A 14 11.33 12.59 -18.01
N GLU A 15 10.14 13.18 -17.89
CA GLU A 15 9.75 14.03 -16.76
C GLU A 15 9.86 13.26 -15.44
N VAL A 16 9.27 12.07 -15.33
CA VAL A 16 9.33 11.22 -14.13
C VAL A 16 10.77 10.87 -13.78
N ARG A 17 11.55 10.45 -14.77
CA ARG A 17 12.97 10.09 -14.59
C ARG A 17 13.81 11.25 -14.05
N THR A 18 13.63 12.43 -14.62
CA THR A 18 14.33 13.65 -14.19
C THR A 18 13.91 14.04 -12.80
N PHE A 19 12.61 14.06 -12.52
CA PHE A 19 12.08 14.40 -11.22
C PHE A 19 12.64 13.49 -10.09
N ILE A 20 12.65 12.17 -10.30
CA ILE A 20 13.20 11.24 -9.30
C ILE A 20 14.70 11.51 -9.08
N LYS A 21 15.46 11.71 -10.17
CA LYS A 21 16.90 11.98 -10.09
C LYS A 21 17.22 13.23 -9.28
N GLU A 22 16.40 14.28 -9.43
CA GLU A 22 16.63 15.58 -8.80
C GLU A 22 16.09 15.66 -7.36
N ASN A 23 15.00 14.91 -7.05
CA ASN A 23 14.25 15.10 -5.81
C ASN A 23 14.30 13.91 -4.86
N TYR A 24 14.72 12.70 -5.30
CA TYR A 24 14.83 11.57 -4.39
C TYR A 24 16.04 11.73 -3.47
N PRO A 25 15.85 11.83 -2.13
CA PRO A 25 16.93 12.21 -1.23
C PRO A 25 18.05 11.18 -1.18
N GLN A 26 19.31 11.65 -1.23
CA GLN A 26 20.47 10.78 -1.14
C GLN A 26 20.53 10.04 0.20
N TRP A 27 20.21 10.73 1.31
CA TRP A 27 20.17 10.10 2.63
C TRP A 27 19.19 8.92 2.71
N LEU A 28 18.05 9.01 1.99
CA LEU A 28 17.08 7.91 1.94
C LEU A 28 17.61 6.73 1.13
N ARG A 29 18.35 6.97 0.04
CA ARG A 29 19.06 5.91 -0.71
C ARG A 29 20.06 5.18 0.17
N ASP A 30 20.81 5.92 0.99
CA ASP A 30 21.82 5.37 1.87
C ASP A 30 21.18 4.58 3.01
N ALA A 31 20.09 5.09 3.60
CA ALA A 31 19.30 4.39 4.61
C ALA A 31 18.74 3.06 4.08
N ILE A 32 18.19 3.04 2.86
CA ILE A 32 17.65 1.81 2.23
C ILE A 32 18.77 0.76 2.06
N LYS A 33 19.93 1.18 1.54
CA LYS A 33 21.08 0.26 1.36
C LYS A 33 21.52 -0.33 2.69
N GLU A 34 21.65 0.50 3.72
CA GLU A 34 22.07 0.07 5.06
C GLU A 34 21.06 -0.91 5.67
N LYS A 35 19.76 -0.59 5.61
CA LYS A 35 18.71 -1.45 6.17
C LYS A 35 18.52 -2.74 5.38
N THR A 36 18.69 -2.72 4.07
CA THR A 36 18.73 -3.95 3.25
C THR A 36 19.90 -4.86 3.67
N ARG A 37 21.03 -4.27 4.08
CA ARG A 37 22.21 -5.01 4.52
C ARG A 37 22.09 -5.54 5.95
N THR A 38 21.46 -4.77 6.85
CA THR A 38 21.43 -5.05 8.30
C THR A 38 20.15 -5.69 8.80
N GLY A 39 19.05 -5.64 8.02
CA GLY A 39 17.72 -6.04 8.47
C GLY A 39 17.08 -5.06 9.48
N GLN A 40 17.66 -3.87 9.69
CA GLN A 40 17.08 -2.88 10.59
C GLN A 40 15.77 -2.31 10.04
N GLU A 41 14.87 -1.96 10.95
CA GLU A 41 13.59 -1.34 10.61
C GLU A 41 13.73 0.07 10.04
N TYR A 42 12.77 0.44 9.20
CA TYR A 42 12.62 1.83 8.76
C TYR A 42 11.99 2.68 9.87
N THR A 43 12.44 3.92 9.99
CA THR A 43 11.78 4.92 10.83
C THR A 43 10.55 5.48 10.13
N LYS A 44 9.64 6.12 10.89
CA LYS A 44 8.47 6.82 10.31
C LYS A 44 8.89 7.91 9.31
N GLU A 45 9.99 8.61 9.58
CA GLU A 45 10.53 9.62 8.66
C GLU A 45 10.95 9.00 7.33
N GLU A 46 11.68 7.89 7.35
CA GLU A 46 12.13 7.20 6.14
C GLU A 46 10.97 6.70 5.29
N VAL A 47 9.95 6.05 5.88
CA VAL A 47 8.80 5.54 5.13
C VAL A 47 7.87 6.62 4.60
N THR A 48 7.89 7.83 5.16
CA THR A 48 7.02 8.94 4.73
C THR A 48 7.74 9.99 3.88
N ALA A 49 9.07 10.04 3.89
CA ALA A 49 9.84 11.10 3.24
C ALA A 49 9.52 11.23 1.74
N TRP A 50 9.58 10.11 1.02
CA TRP A 50 9.30 10.13 -0.41
C TRP A 50 7.83 10.42 -0.73
N HIS A 51 6.91 9.89 0.07
CA HIS A 51 5.49 10.20 -0.03
C HIS A 51 5.24 11.71 0.04
N LYS A 52 5.83 12.40 1.03
CA LYS A 52 5.69 13.86 1.21
C LYS A 52 6.24 14.66 0.04
N ILE A 53 7.33 14.22 -0.56
CA ILE A 53 7.90 14.87 -1.76
C ILE A 53 6.96 14.70 -2.95
N LEU A 54 6.49 13.48 -3.19
CA LEU A 54 5.54 13.18 -4.27
C LEU A 54 4.20 13.90 -4.08
N GLY A 55 3.69 13.99 -2.85
CA GLY A 55 2.44 14.68 -2.53
C GLY A 55 2.48 16.17 -2.86
N LYS A 56 3.63 16.82 -2.65
CA LYS A 56 3.84 18.22 -3.01
C LYS A 56 3.99 18.44 -4.53
N HIS A 57 4.38 17.42 -5.27
CA HIS A 57 4.58 17.50 -6.71
C HIS A 57 3.38 16.95 -7.46
N LYS A 58 2.43 17.81 -7.81
CA LYS A 58 1.26 17.49 -8.66
C LYS A 58 0.43 16.29 -8.15
N GLY A 59 0.48 15.95 -6.86
CA GLY A 59 -0.22 14.80 -6.30
C GLY A 59 0.32 13.43 -6.74
N TRP A 60 1.59 13.32 -7.12
CA TRP A 60 2.20 12.08 -7.61
C TRP A 60 2.27 10.95 -6.58
N SER A 61 2.04 11.26 -5.31
CA SER A 61 1.90 10.24 -4.25
C SER A 61 0.69 9.33 -4.43
N VAL A 62 -0.30 9.78 -5.19
CA VAL A 62 -1.59 9.11 -5.41
C VAL A 62 -1.90 8.94 -6.91
N PRO A 63 -1.07 8.19 -7.66
CA PRO A 63 -1.12 8.11 -9.13
C PRO A 63 -2.46 7.56 -9.67
N GLY A 64 -3.24 6.89 -8.81
CA GLY A 64 -4.55 6.35 -9.15
C GLY A 64 -5.72 7.31 -8.95
N TRP A 65 -5.52 8.48 -8.32
CA TRP A 65 -6.62 9.38 -8.00
C TRP A 65 -6.98 10.30 -9.17
N SER A 66 -8.26 10.68 -9.23
CA SER A 66 -8.73 11.72 -10.14
C SER A 66 -8.24 13.11 -9.70
N THR A 67 -8.27 14.05 -10.63
CA THR A 67 -7.95 15.46 -10.36
C THR A 67 -8.92 16.13 -9.39
N GLU A 68 -10.15 15.63 -9.29
CA GLU A 68 -11.16 16.07 -8.32
C GLU A 68 -10.64 16.01 -6.87
N TYR A 69 -9.87 14.96 -6.55
CA TYR A 69 -9.30 14.75 -5.21
C TYR A 69 -7.82 15.12 -5.12
N GLY A 70 -7.32 15.93 -6.06
CA GLY A 70 -5.93 16.40 -6.08
C GLY A 70 -4.92 15.42 -6.64
N GLY A 71 -5.36 14.28 -7.19
CA GLY A 71 -4.50 13.33 -7.88
C GLY A 71 -4.05 13.86 -9.25
N PRO A 72 -3.03 13.24 -9.86
CA PRO A 72 -2.48 13.68 -11.15
C PRO A 72 -3.38 13.33 -12.33
N GLY A 73 -4.38 12.47 -12.16
CA GLY A 73 -5.25 12.02 -13.25
C GLY A 73 -4.52 11.21 -14.34
N PHE A 74 -3.54 10.42 -13.97
CA PHE A 74 -2.75 9.64 -14.92
C PHE A 74 -3.58 8.64 -15.72
N THR A 75 -3.31 8.55 -17.01
CA THR A 75 -3.79 7.45 -17.84
C THR A 75 -3.22 6.11 -17.38
N ALA A 76 -3.79 4.99 -17.82
CA ALA A 76 -3.27 3.66 -17.52
C ALA A 76 -1.79 3.51 -17.97
N THR A 77 -1.44 4.02 -19.15
CA THR A 77 -0.06 4.04 -19.65
C THR A 77 0.87 4.87 -18.77
N GLN A 78 0.43 6.06 -18.34
CA GLN A 78 1.22 6.91 -17.45
C GLN A 78 1.42 6.29 -16.07
N LYS A 79 0.39 5.62 -15.50
CA LYS A 79 0.55 4.85 -14.25
C LYS A 79 1.61 3.77 -14.38
N TYR A 80 1.58 3.00 -15.47
CA TYR A 80 2.59 1.98 -15.76
C TYR A 80 4.00 2.58 -15.89
N ILE A 81 4.17 3.63 -16.70
CA ILE A 81 5.45 4.32 -16.86
C ILE A 81 5.98 4.83 -15.52
N PHE A 82 5.11 5.45 -14.71
CA PHE A 82 5.47 5.98 -13.40
C PHE A 82 6.00 4.86 -12.48
N GLN A 83 5.29 3.74 -12.38
CA GLN A 83 5.70 2.59 -11.57
C GLN A 83 7.02 1.99 -12.05
N GLU A 84 7.21 1.85 -13.37
CA GLU A 84 8.46 1.36 -13.97
C GLU A 84 9.65 2.27 -13.65
N GLU A 85 9.51 3.59 -13.80
CA GLU A 85 10.60 4.53 -13.52
C GLU A 85 10.93 4.61 -12.01
N MET A 86 9.91 4.51 -11.13
CA MET A 86 10.10 4.41 -9.69
C MET A 86 10.92 3.15 -9.32
N ALA A 87 10.58 2.01 -9.91
CA ALA A 87 11.27 0.75 -9.68
C ALA A 87 12.70 0.75 -10.22
N LYS A 88 12.92 1.25 -11.45
CA LYS A 88 14.25 1.34 -12.08
C LYS A 88 15.24 2.17 -11.27
N GLN A 89 14.75 3.18 -10.55
CA GLN A 89 15.58 4.07 -9.74
C GLN A 89 15.65 3.66 -8.26
N ASP A 90 15.19 2.46 -7.91
CA ASP A 90 15.22 1.90 -6.55
C ASP A 90 14.61 2.86 -5.51
N THR A 91 13.48 3.50 -5.84
CA THR A 91 12.80 4.36 -4.87
C THR A 91 12.00 3.54 -3.86
N LEU A 92 11.85 4.06 -2.65
CA LEU A 92 10.95 3.48 -1.67
C LEU A 92 9.49 3.61 -2.16
N MET A 93 8.69 2.56 -1.97
CA MET A 93 7.27 2.64 -2.33
C MET A 93 6.51 3.50 -1.32
N VAL A 94 5.54 4.26 -1.82
CA VAL A 94 4.52 4.85 -0.96
C VAL A 94 3.68 3.72 -0.37
N ALA A 95 3.50 3.73 0.96
CA ALA A 95 2.67 2.73 1.64
C ALA A 95 1.22 2.77 1.11
N PRO A 96 0.65 1.63 0.71
CA PRO A 96 -0.64 1.62 0.00
C PRO A 96 -1.86 1.87 0.89
N PHE A 97 -1.72 1.75 2.21
CA PHE A 97 -2.84 1.73 3.15
C PHE A 97 -3.74 2.96 3.06
N GLY A 98 -3.17 4.16 3.06
CA GLY A 98 -3.93 5.40 2.85
C GLY A 98 -4.33 5.58 1.38
N PRO A 99 -3.35 5.73 0.47
CA PRO A 99 -3.59 6.12 -0.92
C PRO A 99 -4.40 5.13 -1.76
N VAL A 100 -4.16 3.83 -1.60
CA VAL A 100 -4.73 2.80 -2.48
C VAL A 100 -5.89 2.07 -1.82
N MET A 101 -5.87 1.91 -0.49
CA MET A 101 -6.86 1.11 0.24
C MET A 101 -7.95 1.97 0.88
N CYS A 102 -7.61 2.84 1.84
CA CYS A 102 -8.58 3.60 2.62
C CYS A 102 -9.24 4.72 1.80
N ALA A 103 -8.45 5.50 1.06
CA ALA A 103 -8.97 6.68 0.36
C ALA A 103 -10.06 6.35 -0.68
N PRO A 104 -9.98 5.31 -1.52
CA PRO A 104 -11.08 4.94 -2.41
C PRO A 104 -12.39 4.65 -1.67
N VAL A 105 -12.31 4.06 -0.48
CA VAL A 105 -13.49 3.82 0.38
C VAL A 105 -14.08 5.14 0.87
N ILE A 106 -13.23 6.06 1.37
CA ILE A 106 -13.66 7.40 1.80
C ILE A 106 -14.25 8.18 0.61
N MET A 107 -13.63 8.16 -0.57
CA MET A 107 -14.11 8.84 -1.77
C MET A 107 -15.51 8.37 -2.17
N THR A 108 -15.77 7.07 -2.05
CA THR A 108 -17.03 6.46 -2.53
C THR A 108 -18.12 6.50 -1.47
N PHE A 109 -17.81 6.24 -0.20
CA PHE A 109 -18.80 6.00 0.84
C PHE A 109 -18.71 7.00 2.00
N GLY A 110 -17.60 7.75 2.12
CA GLY A 110 -17.39 8.71 3.20
C GLY A 110 -18.24 9.97 3.05
N SER A 111 -18.49 10.64 4.18
CA SER A 111 -19.16 11.94 4.21
C SER A 111 -18.29 13.05 3.59
N ALA A 112 -18.89 14.22 3.33
CA ALA A 112 -18.17 15.39 2.83
C ALA A 112 -17.05 15.80 3.79
N GLU A 113 -17.36 15.81 5.08
CA GLU A 113 -16.43 16.15 6.16
C GLU A 113 -15.26 15.16 6.25
N GLN A 114 -15.52 13.86 6.08
CA GLN A 114 -14.47 12.84 6.04
C GLN A 114 -13.56 13.03 4.82
N LYS A 115 -14.12 13.33 3.66
CA LYS A 115 -13.34 13.61 2.44
C LYS A 115 -12.45 14.83 2.62
N GLU A 116 -12.99 15.92 3.14
CA GLU A 116 -12.26 17.16 3.40
C GLU A 116 -11.15 16.97 4.44
N LYS A 117 -11.43 16.22 5.50
CA LYS A 117 -10.48 15.95 6.59
C LYS A 117 -9.33 15.04 6.19
N PHE A 118 -9.62 13.91 5.54
CA PHE A 118 -8.65 12.82 5.39
C PHE A 118 -7.93 12.81 4.03
N LEU A 119 -8.62 13.10 2.91
CA LEU A 119 -8.01 12.93 1.60
C LEU A 119 -6.78 13.83 1.37
N PRO A 120 -6.80 15.14 1.72
CA PRO A 120 -5.62 15.99 1.57
C PRO A 120 -4.42 15.50 2.40
N ARG A 121 -4.66 14.97 3.60
CA ARG A 121 -3.62 14.50 4.52
C ARG A 121 -3.03 13.14 4.08
N ILE A 122 -3.86 12.30 3.47
CA ILE A 122 -3.39 11.07 2.81
C ILE A 122 -2.52 11.42 1.60
N LEU A 123 -2.96 12.35 0.75
CA LEU A 123 -2.22 12.79 -0.42
C LEU A 123 -0.87 13.41 -0.05
N SER A 124 -0.85 14.30 0.95
CA SER A 124 0.38 14.99 1.39
C SER A 124 1.37 14.06 2.12
N GLY A 125 0.93 12.89 2.58
CA GLY A 125 1.73 12.00 3.44
C GLY A 125 1.91 12.52 4.86
N GLU A 126 1.03 13.44 5.32
CA GLU A 126 0.99 13.87 6.72
C GLU A 126 0.48 12.78 7.63
N ASP A 127 -0.55 12.05 7.21
CA ASP A 127 -1.11 10.92 7.95
C ASP A 127 -0.64 9.60 7.35
N PHE A 128 -0.03 8.78 8.19
CA PHE A 128 0.32 7.40 7.86
C PHE A 128 -0.79 6.46 8.33
N TRP A 129 -1.22 5.56 7.48
CA TRP A 129 -2.36 4.65 7.72
C TRP A 129 -1.92 3.21 7.84
N CYS A 130 -2.66 2.42 8.62
CA CYS A 130 -2.57 0.96 8.65
C CYS A 130 -3.95 0.31 8.57
N GLN A 131 -3.98 -1.00 8.34
CA GLN A 131 -5.19 -1.81 8.14
C GLN A 131 -5.49 -2.69 9.35
N GLY A 132 -6.68 -2.57 9.93
CA GLY A 132 -7.16 -3.37 11.04
C GLY A 132 -8.24 -4.38 10.61
N TYR A 133 -7.83 -5.44 9.90
CA TYR A 133 -8.77 -6.48 9.43
C TYR A 133 -8.63 -7.77 10.23
N SER A 134 -7.54 -8.49 10.06
CA SER A 134 -7.30 -9.81 10.65
C SER A 134 -7.27 -9.79 12.17
N GLU A 135 -7.75 -10.86 12.77
CA GLU A 135 -7.67 -11.15 14.20
C GLU A 135 -7.02 -12.51 14.42
N PRO A 136 -6.56 -12.87 15.63
CA PRO A 136 -5.91 -14.16 15.88
C PRO A 136 -6.70 -15.37 15.38
N ASN A 137 -8.05 -15.30 15.42
CA ASN A 137 -8.95 -16.37 14.98
C ASN A 137 -9.81 -15.99 13.77
N ALA A 138 -9.55 -14.86 13.10
CA ALA A 138 -10.32 -14.37 11.97
C ALA A 138 -9.40 -13.78 10.90
N GLY A 139 -8.76 -14.66 10.11
CA GLY A 139 -7.95 -14.32 8.95
C GLY A 139 -8.70 -14.64 7.66
N SER A 140 -8.57 -15.86 7.15
CA SER A 140 -9.32 -16.31 5.96
C SER A 140 -10.85 -16.27 6.18
N ASP A 141 -11.31 -16.61 7.37
CA ASP A 141 -12.70 -16.37 7.80
C ASP A 141 -12.82 -15.00 8.48
N LEU A 142 -12.59 -13.93 7.73
CA LEU A 142 -12.65 -12.56 8.26
C LEU A 142 -14.04 -12.19 8.79
N ALA A 143 -15.10 -12.81 8.28
CA ALA A 143 -16.47 -12.55 8.75
C ALA A 143 -16.68 -12.91 10.21
N SER A 144 -15.85 -13.80 10.78
CA SER A 144 -15.90 -14.21 12.19
C SER A 144 -15.20 -13.23 13.14
N LEU A 145 -14.76 -12.07 12.68
CA LEU A 145 -14.10 -11.05 13.52
C LEU A 145 -14.94 -10.69 14.75
N LYS A 146 -14.24 -10.42 15.88
CA LYS A 146 -14.83 -10.21 17.20
C LYS A 146 -14.55 -8.83 17.80
N THR A 147 -13.56 -8.08 17.27
CA THR A 147 -13.33 -6.71 17.71
C THR A 147 -14.64 -5.93 17.61
N GLU A 148 -15.20 -5.55 18.75
CA GLU A 148 -16.52 -4.93 18.82
C GLU A 148 -16.45 -3.41 18.92
N ALA A 149 -17.50 -2.78 18.46
CA ALA A 149 -17.75 -1.35 18.63
C ALA A 149 -19.19 -1.15 19.10
N VAL A 150 -19.33 -0.70 20.34
CA VAL A 150 -20.64 -0.49 20.98
C VAL A 150 -20.88 1.01 21.06
N LEU A 151 -22.06 1.47 20.60
CA LEU A 151 -22.43 2.87 20.71
C LEU A 151 -22.56 3.28 22.20
N SER A 152 -21.91 4.38 22.59
CA SER A 152 -21.99 4.92 23.93
C SER A 152 -23.39 5.42 24.27
N GLU A 153 -23.74 5.49 25.56
CA GLU A 153 -25.07 5.93 26.01
C GLU A 153 -25.47 7.33 25.51
N ASP A 154 -24.49 8.22 25.35
CA ASP A 154 -24.71 9.58 24.82
C ASP A 154 -24.81 9.64 23.30
N GLY A 155 -24.64 8.51 22.62
CA GLY A 155 -24.69 8.39 21.16
C GLY A 155 -23.57 9.10 20.38
N LYS A 156 -22.50 9.54 21.06
CA LYS A 156 -21.45 10.35 20.42
C LYS A 156 -20.20 9.55 20.03
N HIS A 157 -20.02 8.37 20.60
CA HIS A 157 -18.81 7.57 20.39
C HIS A 157 -19.14 6.09 20.24
N TYR A 158 -18.34 5.38 19.48
CA TYR A 158 -18.20 3.93 19.59
C TYR A 158 -17.12 3.60 20.63
N ILE A 159 -17.43 2.68 21.54
CA ILE A 159 -16.43 2.10 22.46
C ILE A 159 -15.92 0.82 21.82
N VAL A 160 -14.63 0.84 21.43
CA VAL A 160 -14.01 -0.26 20.70
C VAL A 160 -13.18 -1.11 21.63
N ASN A 161 -13.44 -2.44 21.58
CA ASN A 161 -12.73 -3.46 22.36
C ASN A 161 -12.35 -4.63 21.46
N GLY A 162 -11.10 -5.11 21.55
CA GLY A 162 -10.65 -6.29 20.82
C GLY A 162 -9.18 -6.25 20.44
N GLN A 163 -8.80 -7.11 19.49
CA GLN A 163 -7.43 -7.25 19.05
C GLN A 163 -7.40 -7.46 17.52
N LYS A 164 -6.54 -6.71 16.84
CA LYS A 164 -6.13 -6.99 15.47
C LYS A 164 -4.73 -7.59 15.45
N THR A 165 -4.44 -8.41 14.44
CA THR A 165 -3.13 -9.03 14.24
C THR A 165 -2.65 -8.84 12.80
N TRP A 166 -1.35 -9.01 12.59
CA TRP A 166 -0.71 -8.80 11.29
C TRP A 166 -0.90 -7.38 10.77
N THR A 167 -1.02 -6.40 11.68
CA THR A 167 -1.19 -4.99 11.31
C THR A 167 0.14 -4.42 10.84
N THR A 168 0.36 -4.42 9.52
CA THR A 168 1.60 -3.97 8.91
C THR A 168 1.81 -2.47 9.19
N MET A 169 3.02 -2.14 9.68
CA MET A 169 3.49 -0.78 9.98
C MET A 169 2.62 0.00 10.97
N ALA A 170 1.86 -0.68 11.85
CA ALA A 170 1.03 -0.02 12.87
C ALA A 170 1.86 0.86 13.81
N GLN A 171 3.14 0.52 14.08
CA GLN A 171 4.06 1.32 14.89
C GLN A 171 4.33 2.73 14.32
N HIS A 172 4.03 2.95 13.03
CA HIS A 172 4.19 4.24 12.36
C HIS A 172 2.86 4.95 12.11
N ALA A 173 1.72 4.24 12.27
CA ALA A 173 0.43 4.74 11.85
C ALA A 173 -0.09 5.88 12.74
N ASP A 174 -0.70 6.87 12.09
CA ASP A 174 -1.52 7.89 12.75
C ASP A 174 -2.98 7.46 12.79
N TRP A 175 -3.42 6.71 11.79
CA TRP A 175 -4.78 6.22 11.62
C TRP A 175 -4.81 4.74 11.26
N ILE A 176 -5.83 4.04 11.75
CA ILE A 176 -6.17 2.69 11.33
C ILE A 176 -7.59 2.67 10.76
N PHE A 177 -7.76 2.13 9.56
CA PHE A 177 -9.09 1.76 9.09
C PHE A 177 -9.41 0.34 9.52
N CYS A 178 -10.47 0.20 10.30
CA CYS A 178 -10.73 -1.00 11.08
C CYS A 178 -12.12 -1.58 10.79
N LEU A 179 -12.19 -2.88 10.55
CA LEU A 179 -13.45 -3.64 10.56
C LEU A 179 -13.78 -4.03 11.99
N VAL A 180 -14.99 -3.67 12.42
CA VAL A 180 -15.48 -3.90 13.77
C VAL A 180 -16.86 -4.53 13.75
N ARG A 181 -17.21 -5.27 14.82
CA ARG A 181 -18.53 -5.86 15.04
C ARG A 181 -19.44 -4.85 15.73
N THR A 182 -20.41 -4.32 15.02
CA THR A 182 -21.44 -3.41 15.57
C THR A 182 -22.76 -4.12 15.88
N ASP A 183 -23.04 -5.23 15.18
CA ASP A 183 -24.22 -6.07 15.46
C ASP A 183 -23.83 -7.54 15.58
N LYS A 184 -24.21 -8.17 16.70
CA LYS A 184 -24.00 -9.60 17.00
C LYS A 184 -25.25 -10.46 16.76
N THR A 185 -26.38 -9.83 16.44
CA THR A 185 -27.69 -10.47 16.34
C THR A 185 -28.11 -10.81 14.92
N CYS A 186 -27.36 -10.33 13.92
CA CYS A 186 -27.65 -10.54 12.51
C CYS A 186 -27.56 -12.02 12.09
N GLU A 187 -28.37 -12.40 11.11
CA GLU A 187 -28.44 -13.78 10.59
C GLU A 187 -27.10 -14.24 9.99
N LYS A 188 -26.43 -13.34 9.25
CA LYS A 188 -25.12 -13.58 8.61
C LYS A 188 -24.05 -12.71 9.27
N PRO A 189 -22.93 -13.28 9.70
CA PRO A 189 -21.86 -12.51 10.37
C PRO A 189 -21.41 -11.26 9.59
N GLN A 190 -21.43 -11.30 8.27
CA GLN A 190 -21.05 -10.18 7.40
C GLN A 190 -21.95 -8.94 7.58
N GLN A 191 -23.20 -9.13 7.98
CA GLN A 191 -24.20 -8.06 8.10
C GLN A 191 -24.01 -7.19 9.34
N GLY A 192 -23.25 -7.65 10.33
CA GLY A 192 -23.00 -6.90 11.56
C GLY A 192 -21.60 -6.26 11.62
N ILE A 193 -20.97 -6.01 10.48
CA ILE A 193 -19.62 -5.43 10.41
C ILE A 193 -19.70 -4.00 9.92
N SER A 194 -19.02 -3.09 10.61
CA SER A 194 -18.86 -1.68 10.26
C SER A 194 -17.40 -1.32 9.98
N PHE A 195 -17.18 -0.18 9.33
CA PHE A 195 -15.87 0.33 8.93
C PHE A 195 -15.59 1.64 9.67
N LEU A 196 -14.65 1.62 10.64
CA LEU A 196 -14.28 2.76 11.46
C LEU A 196 -12.89 3.29 11.11
N LEU A 197 -12.76 4.63 11.16
CA LEU A 197 -11.47 5.32 11.12
C LEU A 197 -11.06 5.68 12.55
N ILE A 198 -10.00 5.06 13.06
CA ILE A 198 -9.58 5.19 14.46
C ILE A 198 -8.24 5.92 14.51
N ASP A 199 -8.15 6.98 15.32
CA ASP A 199 -6.89 7.68 15.61
C ASP A 199 -6.02 6.77 16.50
N MET A 200 -4.84 6.40 16.01
CA MET A 200 -3.91 5.50 16.71
C MET A 200 -3.32 6.10 17.99
N LYS A 201 -3.51 7.41 18.22
CA LYS A 201 -3.12 8.09 19.46
C LYS A 201 -4.22 8.07 20.53
N SER A 202 -5.38 7.48 20.23
CA SER A 202 -6.48 7.36 21.20
C SER A 202 -6.05 6.56 22.42
N PRO A 203 -6.42 7.01 23.64
CA PRO A 203 -6.18 6.22 24.85
C PRO A 203 -6.80 4.81 24.73
N GLY A 204 -6.09 3.79 25.22
CA GLY A 204 -6.53 2.39 25.18
C GLY A 204 -6.04 1.62 23.95
N ILE A 205 -5.29 2.24 23.04
CA ILE A 205 -4.62 1.52 21.94
C ILE A 205 -3.20 1.15 22.37
N GLU A 206 -2.87 -0.12 22.16
CA GLU A 206 -1.52 -0.65 22.36
C GLU A 206 -1.07 -1.39 21.11
N VAL A 207 0.13 -1.05 20.59
CA VAL A 207 0.75 -1.72 19.45
C VAL A 207 1.92 -2.56 19.95
N ARG A 208 1.89 -3.86 19.66
CA ARG A 208 2.93 -4.82 20.06
C ARG A 208 3.59 -5.43 18.84
N PRO A 209 4.92 -5.50 18.78
CA PRO A 209 5.63 -6.06 17.64
C PRO A 209 5.42 -7.58 17.52
N ILE A 210 5.31 -8.04 16.27
CA ILE A 210 5.45 -9.45 15.90
C ILE A 210 6.76 -9.57 15.13
N TYR A 211 7.72 -10.29 15.69
CA TYR A 211 9.00 -10.56 15.01
C TYR A 211 8.82 -11.72 14.03
N LEU A 212 9.22 -11.50 12.78
CA LEU A 212 9.15 -12.51 11.72
C LEU A 212 10.31 -13.51 11.83
N THR A 213 10.23 -14.61 11.07
CA THR A 213 11.26 -15.68 11.11
C THR A 213 12.65 -15.23 10.66
N ASP A 214 12.74 -14.16 9.89
CA ASP A 214 13.99 -13.52 9.47
C ASP A 214 14.53 -12.50 10.49
N GLY A 215 13.83 -12.33 11.62
CA GLY A 215 14.17 -11.37 12.68
C GLY A 215 13.72 -9.95 12.45
N THR A 216 13.01 -9.67 11.33
CA THR A 216 12.49 -8.32 11.05
C THR A 216 11.18 -8.05 11.79
N HIS A 217 10.88 -6.76 11.99
CA HIS A 217 9.63 -6.28 12.56
C HIS A 217 8.90 -5.40 11.54
N GLU A 218 7.87 -5.94 10.93
CA GLU A 218 7.03 -5.22 9.96
C GLU A 218 5.55 -5.22 10.38
N VAL A 219 5.14 -6.25 11.10
CA VAL A 219 3.75 -6.49 11.48
C VAL A 219 3.55 -6.47 12.99
N ASN A 220 2.33 -6.16 13.42
CA ASN A 220 2.02 -5.93 14.82
C ASN A 220 0.71 -6.60 15.24
N GLU A 221 0.57 -6.81 16.55
CA GLU A 221 -0.72 -6.87 17.22
C GLU A 221 -1.17 -5.45 17.57
N THR A 222 -2.44 -5.15 17.37
CA THR A 222 -3.05 -3.88 17.78
C THR A 222 -4.21 -4.17 18.71
N TRP A 223 -4.08 -3.76 19.97
CA TRP A 223 -5.06 -3.97 21.01
C TRP A 223 -5.89 -2.72 21.24
N PHE A 224 -7.19 -2.92 21.49
CA PHE A 224 -8.15 -1.86 21.80
C PHE A 224 -8.82 -2.20 23.12
N THR A 225 -8.70 -1.28 24.09
CA THR A 225 -9.32 -1.40 25.41
C THR A 225 -10.09 -0.10 25.70
N ASP A 226 -11.40 -0.17 25.64
CA ASP A 226 -12.33 0.94 25.85
C ASP A 226 -12.01 2.19 25.01
N VAL A 227 -11.55 1.98 23.76
CA VAL A 227 -11.15 3.07 22.88
C VAL A 227 -12.38 3.82 22.39
N LYS A 228 -12.40 5.12 22.67
CA LYS A 228 -13.49 6.02 22.25
C LYS A 228 -13.25 6.54 20.84
N VAL A 229 -14.11 6.17 19.92
CA VAL A 229 -14.07 6.58 18.53
C VAL A 229 -15.30 7.44 18.21
N PRO A 230 -15.16 8.69 17.79
CA PRO A 230 -16.28 9.55 17.44
C PRO A 230 -17.18 8.93 16.37
N VAL A 231 -18.51 9.09 16.48
CA VAL A 231 -19.46 8.51 15.52
C VAL A 231 -19.25 9.02 14.09
N GLU A 232 -18.77 10.23 13.92
CA GLU A 232 -18.41 10.81 12.63
C GLU A 232 -17.24 10.10 11.91
N ASN A 233 -16.52 9.22 12.61
CA ASN A 233 -15.47 8.39 12.03
C ASN A 233 -16.00 7.05 11.47
N LEU A 234 -17.31 6.77 11.57
CA LEU A 234 -17.95 5.68 10.85
C LEU A 234 -18.03 6.03 9.36
N VAL A 235 -17.47 5.19 8.51
CA VAL A 235 -17.57 5.38 7.06
C VAL A 235 -18.89 4.85 6.55
N GLY A 236 -19.64 5.69 5.85
CA GLY A 236 -20.92 5.34 5.24
C GLY A 236 -21.99 4.97 6.27
N GLN A 237 -22.55 3.76 6.16
CA GLN A 237 -23.63 3.27 7.01
C GLN A 237 -23.13 2.17 7.96
N GLU A 238 -23.67 2.16 9.17
CA GLU A 238 -23.44 1.07 10.13
C GLU A 238 -23.83 -0.29 9.52
N ASN A 239 -23.10 -1.34 9.82
CA ASN A 239 -23.30 -2.70 9.33
C ASN A 239 -23.06 -2.90 7.83
N MET A 240 -22.51 -1.91 7.12
CA MET A 240 -22.13 -2.01 5.71
C MET A 240 -20.64 -2.25 5.47
N GLY A 241 -19.84 -2.38 6.52
CA GLY A 241 -18.39 -2.51 6.47
C GLY A 241 -17.89 -3.68 5.61
N TRP A 242 -18.65 -4.80 5.55
CA TRP A 242 -18.30 -5.90 4.65
C TRP A 242 -18.34 -5.52 3.16
N THR A 243 -19.33 -4.71 2.77
CA THR A 243 -19.42 -4.18 1.40
C THR A 243 -18.23 -3.27 1.09
N TYR A 244 -17.85 -2.42 2.04
CA TYR A 244 -16.72 -1.51 1.90
C TYR A 244 -15.39 -2.25 1.85
N ALA A 245 -15.24 -3.31 2.66
CA ALA A 245 -14.07 -4.18 2.61
C ALA A 245 -13.93 -4.90 1.26
N LYS A 246 -15.01 -5.43 0.68
CA LYS A 246 -14.98 -6.03 -0.66
C LYS A 246 -14.61 -5.02 -1.74
N PHE A 247 -15.12 -3.81 -1.65
CA PHE A 247 -14.76 -2.72 -2.56
C PHE A 247 -13.26 -2.39 -2.47
N LEU A 248 -12.73 -2.23 -1.26
CA LEU A 248 -11.31 -2.01 -1.01
C LEU A 248 -10.44 -3.10 -1.63
N LEU A 249 -10.75 -4.37 -1.34
CA LEU A 249 -9.99 -5.52 -1.84
C LEU A 249 -10.01 -5.63 -3.38
N ALA A 250 -11.03 -5.11 -4.05
CA ALA A 250 -11.05 -5.05 -5.50
C ALA A 250 -10.01 -4.03 -6.05
N HIS A 251 -9.79 -2.92 -5.33
CA HIS A 251 -8.79 -1.90 -5.70
C HIS A 251 -7.36 -2.28 -5.32
N GLU A 252 -7.17 -3.06 -4.27
CA GLU A 252 -5.86 -3.52 -3.80
C GLU A 252 -5.12 -4.39 -4.84
N ARG A 253 -5.85 -5.10 -5.69
CA ARG A 253 -5.29 -6.07 -6.64
C ARG A 253 -4.55 -5.45 -7.82
N SER A 254 -4.69 -4.15 -8.08
CA SER A 254 -3.95 -3.45 -9.12
C SER A 254 -2.50 -3.18 -8.65
N GLY A 255 -1.51 -3.54 -9.48
CA GLY A 255 -0.08 -3.30 -9.20
C GLY A 255 0.60 -4.32 -8.28
N ILE A 256 -0.08 -5.37 -7.82
CA ILE A 256 0.49 -6.40 -6.94
C ILE A 256 1.62 -7.21 -7.60
N ALA A 257 1.63 -7.29 -8.94
CA ALA A 257 2.63 -8.05 -9.70
C ALA A 257 4.05 -7.49 -9.56
N GLN A 258 4.21 -6.19 -9.29
CA GLN A 258 5.49 -5.51 -9.09
C GLN A 258 6.54 -5.83 -10.18
N VAL A 259 6.11 -5.89 -11.43
CA VAL A 259 6.96 -6.26 -12.59
C VAL A 259 8.22 -5.41 -12.67
N GLY A 260 8.10 -4.10 -12.52
CA GLY A 260 9.23 -3.18 -12.57
C GLY A 260 10.31 -3.49 -11.52
N ARG A 261 9.92 -3.88 -10.30
CA ARG A 261 10.86 -4.29 -9.25
C ARG A 261 11.56 -5.59 -9.58
N SER A 262 10.82 -6.57 -10.09
CA SER A 262 11.38 -7.85 -10.52
C SER A 262 12.38 -7.66 -11.65
N LYS A 263 12.10 -6.80 -12.64
CA LYS A 263 13.04 -6.39 -13.70
C LYS A 263 14.31 -5.76 -13.12
N ARG A 264 14.15 -4.88 -12.14
CA ARG A 264 15.28 -4.25 -11.47
C ARG A 264 16.14 -5.25 -10.70
N ALA A 265 15.50 -6.21 -10.00
CA ALA A 265 16.21 -7.27 -9.29
C ALA A 265 17.01 -8.16 -10.26
N ILE A 266 16.44 -8.56 -11.40
CA ILE A 266 17.15 -9.33 -12.44
C ILE A 266 18.34 -8.53 -13.00
N GLN A 267 18.13 -7.23 -13.27
CA GLN A 267 19.23 -6.38 -13.74
C GLN A 267 20.37 -6.32 -12.70
N ARG A 268 20.06 -6.20 -11.42
CA ARG A 268 21.05 -6.23 -10.33
C ARG A 268 21.81 -7.58 -10.28
N ILE A 269 21.10 -8.68 -10.45
CA ILE A 269 21.74 -10.02 -10.53
C ILE A 269 22.72 -10.08 -11.71
N LYS A 270 22.34 -9.57 -12.88
CA LYS A 270 23.23 -9.51 -14.05
C LYS A 270 24.45 -8.61 -13.80
N ASP A 271 24.27 -7.49 -13.12
CA ASP A 271 25.36 -6.56 -12.80
C ASP A 271 26.36 -7.20 -11.83
N ILE A 272 25.88 -7.93 -10.82
CA ILE A 272 26.71 -8.73 -9.90
C ILE A 272 27.45 -9.83 -10.69
N ALA A 273 26.75 -10.59 -11.52
CA ALA A 273 27.34 -11.70 -12.29
C ALA A 273 28.39 -11.26 -13.32
N ARG A 274 28.40 -9.98 -13.73
CA ARG A 274 29.48 -9.38 -14.57
C ARG A 274 30.77 -9.10 -13.81
N ILE A 275 30.69 -9.07 -12.48
CA ILE A 275 31.84 -8.79 -11.59
C ILE A 275 32.33 -10.08 -10.95
N GLU A 276 31.41 -10.91 -10.44
CA GLU A 276 31.73 -12.16 -9.77
C GLU A 276 32.33 -13.19 -10.72
N GLN A 277 33.25 -13.99 -10.19
CA GLN A 277 33.95 -15.06 -10.94
C GLN A 277 33.52 -16.44 -10.45
N ALA A 278 33.33 -17.36 -11.40
CA ALA A 278 33.11 -18.76 -11.15
C ALA A 278 33.95 -19.58 -12.15
N TYR A 279 34.70 -20.56 -11.65
CA TYR A 279 35.51 -21.48 -12.49
C TYR A 279 36.52 -20.80 -13.43
N GLY A 280 37.03 -19.59 -13.02
CA GLY A 280 38.05 -18.88 -13.79
C GLY A 280 37.51 -17.89 -14.84
N ASP A 281 36.19 -17.73 -14.95
CA ASP A 281 35.54 -16.71 -15.80
C ASP A 281 34.43 -16.01 -15.05
N LYS A 282 33.88 -14.94 -15.63
CA LYS A 282 32.76 -14.19 -15.06
C LYS A 282 31.51 -15.07 -14.98
N LEU A 283 30.80 -15.00 -13.87
CA LEU A 283 29.58 -15.80 -13.63
C LEU A 283 28.51 -15.58 -14.73
N ILE A 284 28.43 -14.39 -15.31
CA ILE A 284 27.49 -14.11 -16.41
C ILE A 284 27.74 -14.96 -17.66
N ASN A 285 28.97 -15.46 -17.84
CA ASN A 285 29.37 -16.30 -18.97
C ASN A 285 29.12 -17.81 -18.71
N ASP A 286 28.77 -18.19 -17.46
CA ASP A 286 28.42 -19.58 -17.15
C ASP A 286 27.10 -19.96 -17.84
N PRO A 287 27.08 -20.99 -18.69
CA PRO A 287 25.89 -21.34 -19.48
C PRO A 287 24.69 -21.78 -18.63
N ALA A 288 24.95 -22.43 -17.47
CA ALA A 288 23.86 -22.85 -16.57
C ALA A 288 23.23 -21.65 -15.85
N PHE A 289 24.07 -20.72 -15.42
CA PHE A 289 23.61 -19.48 -14.81
C PHE A 289 22.87 -18.60 -15.82
N ALA A 290 23.41 -18.40 -17.01
CA ALA A 290 22.77 -17.62 -18.08
C ALA A 290 21.39 -18.18 -18.47
N ARG A 291 21.27 -19.53 -18.52
CA ARG A 291 19.98 -20.20 -18.78
C ARG A 291 18.94 -19.88 -17.72
N LYS A 292 19.31 -19.97 -16.42
CA LYS A 292 18.39 -19.63 -15.32
C LYS A 292 17.90 -18.19 -15.39
N ILE A 293 18.79 -17.24 -15.73
CA ILE A 293 18.38 -15.85 -15.94
C ILE A 293 17.39 -15.73 -17.09
N ALA A 294 17.66 -16.39 -18.23
CA ALA A 294 16.78 -16.35 -19.39
C ALA A 294 15.40 -16.96 -19.10
N GLU A 295 15.33 -18.05 -18.34
CA GLU A 295 14.07 -18.67 -17.90
C GLU A 295 13.24 -17.68 -17.06
N VAL A 296 13.86 -17.04 -16.07
CA VAL A 296 13.18 -16.03 -15.23
C VAL A 296 12.73 -14.81 -16.05
N GLU A 297 13.54 -14.34 -17.01
CA GLU A 297 13.16 -13.23 -17.90
C GLU A 297 11.97 -13.57 -18.80
N LEU A 298 11.86 -14.81 -19.27
CA LEU A 298 10.72 -15.28 -20.06
C LEU A 298 9.44 -15.30 -19.22
N GLU A 299 9.49 -15.85 -18.00
CA GLU A 299 8.35 -15.84 -17.08
C GLU A 299 7.93 -14.41 -16.70
N LEU A 300 8.90 -13.54 -16.42
CA LEU A 300 8.62 -12.14 -16.10
C LEU A 300 8.01 -11.39 -17.27
N SER A 301 8.44 -11.67 -18.51
CA SER A 301 7.83 -11.10 -19.71
C SER A 301 6.36 -11.53 -19.84
N ALA A 302 6.05 -12.80 -19.58
CA ALA A 302 4.68 -13.29 -19.60
C ALA A 302 3.80 -12.59 -18.53
N LEU A 303 4.34 -12.36 -17.34
CA LEU A 303 3.67 -11.61 -16.26
C LEU A 303 3.44 -10.16 -16.67
N GLU A 304 4.43 -9.48 -17.25
CA GLU A 304 4.33 -8.12 -17.74
C GLU A 304 3.21 -7.95 -18.78
N TYR A 305 3.17 -8.83 -19.78
CA TYR A 305 2.10 -8.78 -20.80
C TYR A 305 0.72 -9.08 -20.20
N THR A 306 0.66 -9.86 -19.12
CA THR A 306 -0.59 -10.11 -18.39
C THR A 306 -1.06 -8.84 -17.66
N GLU A 307 -0.13 -8.12 -17.01
CA GLU A 307 -0.41 -6.84 -16.35
C GLU A 307 -0.86 -5.78 -17.36
N LEU A 308 -0.10 -5.60 -18.46
CA LEU A 308 -0.44 -4.65 -19.53
C LEU A 308 -1.82 -4.95 -20.15
N ARG A 309 -2.18 -6.21 -20.29
CA ARG A 309 -3.52 -6.60 -20.77
C ARG A 309 -4.62 -6.23 -19.78
N SER A 310 -4.36 -6.34 -18.49
CA SER A 310 -5.29 -5.94 -17.43
C SER A 310 -5.47 -4.42 -17.41
N LEU A 311 -4.38 -3.65 -17.49
CA LEU A 311 -4.41 -2.19 -17.61
C LEU A 311 -5.17 -1.71 -18.86
N ALA A 312 -4.97 -2.38 -19.98
CA ALA A 312 -5.70 -2.06 -21.22
C ALA A 312 -7.21 -2.30 -21.10
N LYS A 313 -7.65 -3.30 -20.31
CA LYS A 313 -9.08 -3.52 -20.03
C LYS A 313 -9.64 -2.45 -19.08
N GLU A 314 -8.90 -2.11 -18.02
CA GLU A 314 -9.26 -1.04 -17.10
C GLU A 314 -9.46 0.28 -17.85
N ALA A 315 -8.53 0.64 -18.76
CA ALA A 315 -8.66 1.83 -19.61
C ALA A 315 -9.89 1.83 -20.52
N GLN A 316 -10.47 0.65 -20.82
CA GLN A 316 -11.70 0.50 -21.60
C GLN A 316 -12.96 0.41 -20.71
N GLY A 317 -12.84 0.53 -19.38
CA GLY A 317 -13.95 0.40 -18.43
C GLY A 317 -14.49 -1.03 -18.32
N LYS A 318 -13.67 -2.06 -18.60
CA LYS A 318 -14.05 -3.49 -18.59
C LYS A 318 -13.43 -4.24 -17.42
#